data_fc33b094f0e4a65c324019529831b340
#
_entry.id   fc33b094f0e4a65c324019529831b340
#
_cell.length_a   1.000
_cell.length_b   1.000
_cell.length_c   1.000
_cell.angle_alpha   90.00
_cell.angle_beta   90.00
_cell.angle_gamma   90.00
#
_symmetry.space_group_name_H-M   'P 1'
#
loop_
_entity.id
_entity.type
_entity.pdbx_description
1 polymer ?
#
loop_
_entity_poly.entity_id
_entity_poly.type
_entity_poly.pdbx_seq_one_letter_code
_entity_poly.pdbx_strand_id
1 'polypeptide(L)' 'MVEKTIELTGISANSIEDAVQLAVARAGVTISGIHTAHVMDVSATVEANKVTRWRVQLKLTFMVKDQLHE' A
#
# COMPACT_ATOMS: atom_id res chain seq x y z
N MET A 1 0.51 -23.39 -2.21
CA MET A 1 0.34 -22.04 -1.64
C MET A 1 0.88 -21.02 -2.62
N VAL A 2 0.09 -20.01 -2.91
CA VAL A 2 0.47 -18.99 -3.89
C VAL A 2 0.24 -17.62 -3.28
N GLU A 3 1.22 -16.74 -3.50
CA GLU A 3 1.11 -15.34 -3.11
C GLU A 3 1.01 -14.48 -4.34
N LYS A 4 0.32 -13.38 -4.22
CA LYS A 4 0.23 -12.39 -5.28
C LYS A 4 0.64 -11.03 -4.72
N THR A 5 1.30 -10.24 -5.55
CA THR A 5 1.77 -8.92 -5.16
C THR A 5 1.17 -7.89 -6.12
N ILE A 6 0.64 -6.82 -5.56
CA ILE A 6 0.13 -5.69 -6.35
C ILE A 6 0.86 -4.43 -5.94
N GLU A 7 0.93 -3.49 -6.86
CA GLU A 7 1.55 -2.19 -6.59
C GLU A 7 0.49 -1.11 -6.50
N LEU A 8 0.66 -0.21 -5.55
CA LEU A 8 -0.20 0.96 -5.45
C LEU A 8 0.56 2.08 -4.75
N THR A 9 -0.02 3.28 -4.82
CA THR A 9 0.57 4.47 -4.20
C THR A 9 -0.41 5.00 -3.16
N GLY A 10 0.08 5.17 -1.93
CA GLY A 10 -0.66 5.83 -0.86
C GLY A 10 -0.24 7.29 -0.78
N ILE A 11 -1.20 8.17 -0.52
CA ILE A 11 -0.94 9.60 -0.40
C ILE A 11 -1.58 10.08 0.90
N SER A 12 -0.82 10.84 1.67
CA SER A 12 -1.31 11.37 2.94
C SER A 12 -0.73 12.76 3.19
N ALA A 13 -1.56 13.64 3.73
CA ALA A 13 -1.09 14.95 4.19
C ALA A 13 -0.49 14.86 5.59
N ASN A 14 -0.60 13.72 6.26
CA ASN A 14 -0.24 13.58 7.66
C ASN A 14 1.14 12.96 7.86
N SER A 15 1.37 11.77 7.30
CA SER A 15 2.62 11.06 7.54
C SER A 15 2.83 9.95 6.52
N ILE A 16 4.05 9.43 6.49
CA ILE A 16 4.38 8.28 5.66
C ILE A 16 3.60 7.06 6.14
N GLU A 17 3.53 6.85 7.45
CA GLU A 17 2.81 5.72 8.02
C GLU A 17 1.33 5.79 7.67
N ASP A 18 0.75 7.00 7.70
CA ASP A 18 -0.64 7.17 7.34
C ASP A 18 -0.88 6.84 5.87
N ALA A 19 0.05 7.21 4.99
CA ALA A 19 -0.04 6.91 3.57
C ALA A 19 -0.06 5.39 3.34
N VAL A 20 0.80 4.66 4.07
CA VAL A 20 0.83 3.20 4.00
C VAL A 20 -0.48 2.62 4.49
N GLN A 21 -0.96 3.09 5.65
CA GLN A 21 -2.19 2.58 6.26
C GLN A 21 -3.39 2.81 5.35
N LEU A 22 -3.48 3.98 4.73
CA LEU A 22 -4.57 4.30 3.82
C LEU A 22 -4.57 3.36 2.61
N ALA A 23 -3.39 3.08 2.06
CA ALA A 23 -3.28 2.19 0.92
C ALA A 23 -3.70 0.77 1.29
N VAL A 24 -3.23 0.28 2.43
CA VAL A 24 -3.56 -1.07 2.90
C VAL A 24 -5.07 -1.17 3.18
N ALA A 25 -5.64 -0.15 3.83
CA ALA A 25 -7.06 -0.16 4.16
C ALA A 25 -7.92 -0.18 2.90
N ARG A 26 -7.55 0.62 1.90
CA ARG A 26 -8.31 0.68 0.66
C ARG A 26 -8.23 -0.63 -0.10
N ALA A 27 -7.04 -1.21 -0.21
CA ALA A 27 -6.88 -2.49 -0.86
C ALA A 27 -7.62 -3.59 -0.12
N GLY A 28 -7.67 -3.51 1.20
CA GLY A 28 -8.34 -4.51 2.03
C GLY A 28 -9.84 -4.55 1.86
N VAL A 29 -10.44 -3.53 1.22
CA VAL A 29 -11.88 -3.55 0.96
C VAL A 29 -12.24 -4.72 0.04
N THR A 30 -11.39 -5.02 -0.95
CA THR A 30 -11.69 -6.06 -1.93
C THR A 30 -10.73 -7.25 -1.86
N ILE A 31 -9.63 -7.12 -1.13
CA ILE A 31 -8.60 -8.16 -1.07
C ILE A 31 -8.46 -8.62 0.38
N SER A 32 -8.58 -9.92 0.60
CA SER A 32 -8.35 -10.51 1.92
C SER A 32 -6.97 -11.14 1.96
N GLY A 33 -6.44 -11.28 3.18
CA GLY A 33 -5.18 -11.99 3.37
C GLY A 33 -3.92 -11.20 3.07
N ILE A 34 -4.02 -9.85 3.01
CA ILE A 34 -2.83 -9.02 2.87
C ILE A 34 -1.99 -9.18 4.13
N HIS A 35 -0.73 -9.58 3.97
CA HIS A 35 0.12 -9.82 5.13
C HIS A 35 1.43 -9.01 5.09
N THR A 36 1.77 -8.40 3.97
CA THR A 36 3.02 -7.66 3.86
C THR A 36 2.83 -6.42 2.99
N ALA A 37 3.35 -5.30 3.46
CA ALA A 37 3.42 -4.07 2.69
C ALA A 37 4.89 -3.70 2.59
N HIS A 38 5.42 -3.74 1.37
CA HIS A 38 6.81 -3.40 1.11
C HIS A 38 6.85 -1.98 0.57
N VAL A 39 7.48 -1.06 1.30
CA VAL A 39 7.63 0.32 0.88
C VAL A 39 8.76 0.38 -0.13
N MET A 40 8.43 0.77 -1.36
CA MET A 40 9.38 0.80 -2.46
C MET A 40 10.05 2.16 -2.57
N ASP A 41 9.27 3.21 -2.40
CA ASP A 41 9.77 4.56 -2.61
C ASP A 41 8.89 5.54 -1.83
N VAL A 42 9.50 6.62 -1.39
CA VAL A 42 8.81 7.67 -0.65
C VAL A 42 9.22 8.99 -1.28
N SER A 43 8.22 9.82 -1.59
CA SER A 43 8.46 11.18 -2.05
C SER A 43 7.51 12.12 -1.33
N ALA A 44 7.85 13.39 -1.34
CA ALA A 44 7.03 14.41 -0.72
C ALA A 44 6.72 15.50 -1.73
N THR A 45 5.48 15.97 -1.73
CA THR A 45 5.09 17.13 -2.51
C THR A 45 5.44 18.36 -1.69
N VAL A 46 6.13 19.30 -2.29
CA VAL A 46 6.57 20.51 -1.62
C VAL A 46 5.95 21.72 -2.32
N GLU A 47 5.32 22.59 -1.54
CA GLU A 47 4.74 23.83 -2.03
C GLU A 47 5.17 24.95 -1.09
N ALA A 48 5.72 26.03 -1.65
CA ALA A 48 6.19 27.17 -0.88
C ALA A 48 7.14 26.75 0.26
N ASN A 49 8.07 25.84 -0.05
CA ASN A 49 9.09 25.32 0.86
C ASN A 49 8.52 24.52 2.03
N LYS A 50 7.29 23.99 1.87
CA LYS A 50 6.68 23.16 2.90
C LYS A 50 6.23 21.85 2.29
N VAL A 51 6.43 20.77 3.03
CA VAL A 51 5.90 19.47 2.63
C VAL A 51 4.40 19.49 2.85
N THR A 52 3.65 19.24 1.78
CA THR A 52 2.19 19.24 1.84
C THR A 52 1.61 17.84 1.82
N ARG A 53 2.32 16.87 1.22
CA ARG A 53 1.84 15.49 1.12
C ARG A 53 3.00 14.54 1.04
N TRP A 54 2.76 13.32 1.51
CA TRP A 54 3.65 12.19 1.36
C TRP A 54 3.08 11.23 0.33
N ARG A 55 3.91 10.77 -0.59
CA ARG A 55 3.54 9.77 -1.59
C ARG A 55 4.40 8.55 -1.35
N VAL A 56 3.77 7.41 -1.12
CA VAL A 56 4.47 6.17 -0.81
C VAL A 56 4.07 5.11 -1.82
N GLN A 57 5.05 4.61 -2.56
CA GLN A 57 4.83 3.49 -3.49
C GLN A 57 5.03 2.19 -2.73
N LEU A 58 4.05 1.32 -2.80
CA LEU A 58 4.04 0.07 -2.06
C LEU A 58 3.83 -1.11 -2.97
N LYS A 59 4.34 -2.25 -2.51
CA LYS A 59 3.92 -3.55 -3.00
C LYS A 59 3.23 -4.26 -1.86
N LEU A 60 1.98 -4.66 -2.07
CA LEU A 60 1.22 -5.43 -1.10
C LEU A 60 1.20 -6.88 -1.53
N THR A 61 1.50 -7.76 -0.59
CA THR A 61 1.50 -9.20 -0.85
C THR A 61 0.39 -9.85 -0.05
N PHE A 62 -0.35 -10.73 -0.71
CA PHE A 62 -1.44 -11.45 -0.06
C PHE A 62 -1.48 -12.88 -0.56
N MET A 63 -2.14 -13.72 0.25
CA MET A 63 -2.27 -15.14 -0.09
C MET A 63 -3.44 -15.29 -1.05
N VAL A 64 -3.19 -16.02 -2.13
CA VAL A 64 -4.25 -16.38 -3.06
C VAL A 64 -4.91 -17.64 -2.52
N LYS A 65 -6.22 -17.57 -2.31
CA LYS A 65 -6.96 -18.74 -1.89
C LYS A 65 -7.19 -19.65 -3.07
N ASP A 66 -6.82 -20.90 -2.88
CA ASP A 66 -7.00 -21.89 -3.90
C ASP A 66 -8.36 -22.55 -3.67
N GLN A 67 -9.30 -22.18 -4.45
CA GLN A 67 -10.66 -22.70 -4.33
C GLN A 67 -10.79 -24.07 -4.95
N LEU A 68 -9.85 -24.43 -5.73
CA LEU A 68 -9.88 -25.70 -6.39
C LEU A 68 -9.25 -26.77 -5.56
N HIS A 69 -9.07 -27.02 -5.53
CA HIS A 69 -8.50 -27.85 -5.16
C HIS A 69 -8.15 -28.54 -5.18
N GLU A 70 -8.28 -28.47 -4.99
CA GLU A 70 -7.92 -28.75 -5.06
C GLU A 70 -7.59 -29.22 -5.08
#